data_ea7c2a1015ee34602a5def4a687f72be
#
_entry.id   ea7c2a1015ee34602a5def4a687f72be
#
_cell.length_a   1.000
_cell.length_b   1.000
_cell.length_c   1.000
_cell.angle_alpha   90.00
_cell.angle_beta   90.00
_cell.angle_gamma   90.00
#
_symmetry.space_group_name_H-M   'P 1'
#
loop_
_entity.id
_entity.type
_entity.pdbx_description
1 polymer ?
#
loop_
_entity_poly.entity_id
_entity_poly.type
_entity_poly.pdbx_seq_one_letter_code
_entity_poly.pdbx_strand_id
1 'polypeptide(L)'
;GLFDVIIDDGSHFVDHQLTSFKTLYKYLNNNGLYIIEDLSGSYKKSTNGDPNLSSNKNIIEYFSKHVHSTNSQFLINKVRKKKEYLDISKIFFFGGAVLIQKKLKKKQKSYSEKLAYQKLSTQNKNRKKITLHDNLIKPIKLKNGLIKFTTNDLGRN
;
A
#
# COMPACT_ATOMS: atom_id res chain seq x y z
N GLY A 1 -2.02 24.55 0.30
CA GLY A 1 -0.97 23.66 0.74
C GLY A 1 -1.41 22.22 0.69
N LEU A 2 -0.47 21.30 0.87
CA LEU A 2 -0.74 19.87 1.03
C LEU A 2 -0.62 19.50 2.51
N PHE A 3 -1.27 18.43 2.93
CA PHE A 3 -1.30 17.95 4.31
C PHE A 3 -0.48 16.67 4.45
N ASP A 4 0.22 16.50 5.56
CA ASP A 4 0.91 15.26 5.89
C ASP A 4 -0.04 14.24 6.53
N VAL A 5 -1.04 14.74 7.28
CA VAL A 5 -2.07 13.93 7.92
C VAL A 5 -3.42 14.62 7.74
N ILE A 6 -4.43 13.85 7.38
CA ILE A 6 -5.84 14.25 7.37
C ILE A 6 -6.58 13.25 8.23
N ILE A 7 -7.35 13.76 9.21
CA ILE A 7 -8.22 12.95 10.06
C ILE A 7 -9.66 13.36 9.74
N ASP A 8 -10.48 12.40 9.34
CA ASP A 8 -11.90 12.57 9.10
C ASP A 8 -12.67 11.97 10.29
N ASP A 9 -12.95 12.84 11.23
CA ASP A 9 -13.78 12.60 12.43
C ASP A 9 -15.06 13.47 12.33
N GLY A 10 -15.72 13.36 11.17
CA GLY A 10 -16.87 14.22 10.83
C GLY A 10 -18.22 13.65 11.28
N SER A 11 -19.17 13.57 10.34
CA SER A 11 -20.57 13.21 10.63
C SER A 11 -20.84 11.70 10.71
N HIS A 12 -19.86 10.85 10.41
CA HIS A 12 -19.90 9.38 10.42
C HIS A 12 -20.94 8.75 9.47
N PHE A 13 -21.58 9.55 8.59
CA PHE A 13 -22.35 9.03 7.47
C PHE A 13 -21.40 8.48 6.41
N VAL A 14 -21.68 7.28 5.91
CA VAL A 14 -20.83 6.61 4.92
C VAL A 14 -20.59 7.47 3.68
N ASP A 15 -21.65 8.10 3.14
CA ASP A 15 -21.56 8.95 1.96
C ASP A 15 -20.70 10.20 2.21
N HIS A 16 -20.76 10.77 3.42
CA HIS A 16 -19.97 11.93 3.81
C HIS A 16 -18.50 11.54 3.94
N GLN A 17 -18.18 10.45 4.64
CA GLN A 17 -16.81 9.94 4.77
C GLN A 17 -16.20 9.63 3.40
N LEU A 18 -16.95 8.99 2.49
CA LEU A 18 -16.48 8.74 1.13
C LEU A 18 -16.28 10.02 0.30
N THR A 19 -17.17 11.00 0.48
CA THR A 19 -17.07 12.30 -0.19
C THR A 19 -15.85 13.07 0.31
N SER A 20 -15.65 13.14 1.63
CA SER A 20 -14.48 13.74 2.25
C SER A 20 -13.20 13.11 1.72
N PHE A 21 -13.11 11.78 1.77
CA PHE A 21 -11.96 11.05 1.24
C PHE A 21 -11.68 11.39 -0.22
N LYS A 22 -12.66 11.26 -1.11
CA LYS A 22 -12.50 11.54 -2.55
C LYS A 22 -12.09 13.00 -2.83
N THR A 23 -12.57 13.92 -2.00
CA THR A 23 -12.28 15.35 -2.15
C THR A 23 -10.91 15.72 -1.62
N LEU A 24 -10.55 15.22 -0.43
CA LEU A 24 -9.38 15.67 0.32
C LEU A 24 -8.12 14.84 0.01
N TYR A 25 -8.25 13.60 -0.41
CA TYR A 25 -7.11 12.71 -0.67
C TYR A 25 -6.09 13.29 -1.67
N LYS A 26 -6.55 14.08 -2.64
CA LYS A 26 -5.66 14.75 -3.60
C LYS A 26 -4.73 15.77 -2.94
N TYR A 27 -5.16 16.38 -1.82
CA TYR A 27 -4.38 17.34 -1.06
C TYR A 27 -3.43 16.72 -0.03
N LEU A 28 -3.43 15.40 0.08
CA LEU A 28 -2.49 14.69 0.94
C LEU A 28 -1.11 14.65 0.27
N ASN A 29 -0.06 14.92 1.06
CA ASN A 29 1.32 14.79 0.63
C ASN A 29 1.65 13.35 0.20
N ASN A 30 2.71 13.19 -0.58
CA ASN A 30 3.29 11.87 -0.81
C ASN A 30 3.73 11.27 0.53
N ASN A 31 3.43 10.00 0.74
CA ASN A 31 3.64 9.28 2.01
C ASN A 31 2.77 9.78 3.17
N GLY A 32 1.86 10.71 2.94
CA GLY A 32 0.92 11.21 3.94
C GLY A 32 -0.13 10.18 4.35
N LEU A 33 -0.83 10.45 5.44
CA LEU A 33 -1.80 9.56 6.07
C LEU A 33 -3.20 10.19 6.02
N TYR A 34 -4.20 9.41 5.59
CA TYR A 34 -5.61 9.73 5.70
C TYR A 34 -6.24 8.75 6.68
N ILE A 35 -6.89 9.24 7.70
CA ILE A 35 -7.53 8.44 8.76
C ILE A 35 -9.01 8.74 8.73
N ILE A 36 -9.85 7.71 8.73
CA ILE A 36 -11.28 7.82 8.89
C ILE A 36 -11.64 7.14 10.21
N GLU A 37 -12.25 7.90 11.12
CA GLU A 37 -12.65 7.42 12.44
C GLU A 37 -14.14 7.08 12.49
N ASP A 38 -14.54 6.42 13.56
CA ASP A 38 -15.91 5.98 13.87
C ASP A 38 -16.64 5.31 12.69
N LEU A 39 -16.10 4.17 12.28
CA LEU A 39 -16.68 3.35 11.20
C LEU A 39 -17.98 2.63 11.62
N SER A 40 -18.48 2.85 12.84
CA SER A 40 -19.72 2.25 13.33
C SER A 40 -20.92 2.59 12.45
N GLY A 41 -20.89 3.77 11.82
CA GLY A 41 -21.88 4.21 10.84
C GLY A 41 -22.00 3.29 9.62
N SER A 42 -20.93 2.59 9.24
CA SER A 42 -20.92 1.62 8.14
C SER A 42 -21.89 0.45 8.34
N TYR A 43 -22.31 0.17 9.58
CA TYR A 43 -23.17 -0.94 9.96
C TYR A 43 -24.58 -0.50 10.34
N LYS A 44 -24.97 0.75 10.11
CA LYS A 44 -26.27 1.31 10.49
C LYS A 44 -26.98 1.89 9.27
N LYS A 45 -28.26 1.53 9.08
CA LYS A 45 -29.11 2.14 8.03
C LYS A 45 -29.28 3.65 8.21
N SER A 46 -29.35 4.11 9.47
CA SER A 46 -29.55 5.52 9.81
C SER A 46 -28.39 6.42 9.35
N THR A 47 -27.22 5.87 9.07
CA THR A 47 -26.03 6.56 8.59
C THR A 47 -25.65 6.14 7.17
N ASN A 48 -26.63 5.66 6.40
CA ASN A 48 -26.47 5.16 5.02
C ASN A 48 -25.50 3.96 4.89
N GLY A 49 -25.24 3.26 6.00
CA GLY A 49 -24.46 2.03 6.02
C GLY A 49 -25.30 0.78 5.70
N ASP A 50 -24.63 -0.36 5.65
CA ASP A 50 -25.23 -1.65 5.35
C ASP A 50 -25.01 -2.66 6.48
N PRO A 51 -26.00 -2.85 7.39
CA PRO A 51 -25.89 -3.79 8.50
C PRO A 51 -25.84 -5.26 8.05
N ASN A 52 -26.27 -5.57 6.82
CA ASN A 52 -26.33 -6.94 6.29
C ASN A 52 -25.10 -7.29 5.46
N LEU A 53 -24.18 -6.34 5.24
CA LEU A 53 -22.98 -6.51 4.40
C LEU A 53 -23.30 -7.00 2.97
N SER A 54 -24.50 -6.66 2.47
CA SER A 54 -25.03 -7.13 1.19
C SER A 54 -24.77 -6.16 0.04
N SER A 55 -24.37 -4.93 0.37
CA SER A 55 -24.12 -3.86 -0.57
C SER A 55 -22.74 -3.26 -0.39
N ASN A 56 -22.30 -2.50 -1.38
CA ASN A 56 -21.00 -1.77 -1.32
C ASN A 56 -21.08 -0.45 -0.53
N LYS A 57 -22.12 -0.26 0.27
CA LYS A 57 -22.35 0.95 1.08
C LYS A 57 -21.71 0.80 2.46
N ASN A 58 -20.39 0.57 2.47
CA ASN A 58 -19.63 0.35 3.67
C ASN A 58 -18.18 0.84 3.42
N ILE A 59 -17.62 1.57 4.36
CA ILE A 59 -16.25 2.10 4.25
C ILE A 59 -15.22 0.97 4.14
N ILE A 60 -15.40 -0.10 4.92
CA ILE A 60 -14.47 -1.24 4.93
C ILE A 60 -14.49 -1.94 3.57
N GLU A 61 -15.66 -2.19 2.99
CA GLU A 61 -15.77 -2.80 1.67
C GLU A 61 -15.22 -1.90 0.57
N TYR A 62 -15.45 -0.58 0.66
CA TYR A 62 -14.87 0.37 -0.27
C TYR A 62 -13.34 0.24 -0.30
N PHE A 63 -12.68 0.28 0.87
CA PHE A 63 -11.22 0.18 0.92
C PHE A 63 -10.70 -1.24 0.69
N SER A 64 -11.45 -2.27 1.01
CA SER A 64 -11.09 -3.66 0.66
C SER A 64 -10.92 -3.86 -0.84
N LYS A 65 -11.75 -3.21 -1.66
CA LYS A 65 -11.58 -3.21 -3.13
C LYS A 65 -10.30 -2.54 -3.58
N HIS A 66 -9.77 -1.60 -2.79
CA HIS A 66 -8.53 -0.91 -3.09
C HIS A 66 -7.26 -1.61 -2.57
N VAL A 67 -7.38 -2.78 -1.94
CA VAL A 67 -6.21 -3.56 -1.50
C VAL A 67 -5.26 -3.85 -2.68
N HIS A 68 -5.79 -4.12 -3.87
CA HIS A 68 -4.96 -4.29 -5.07
C HIS A 68 -4.15 -3.02 -5.45
N SER A 69 -4.58 -1.82 -5.03
CA SER A 69 -3.83 -0.59 -5.25
C SER A 69 -2.46 -0.62 -4.55
N THR A 70 -2.37 -1.28 -3.39
CA THR A 70 -1.11 -1.42 -2.63
C THR A 70 -0.07 -2.23 -3.41
N ASN A 71 -0.53 -3.17 -4.24
CA ASN A 71 0.27 -4.06 -5.06
C ASN A 71 0.30 -3.68 -6.56
N SER A 72 -0.07 -2.43 -6.89
CA SER A 72 -0.25 -2.00 -8.28
C SER A 72 1.00 -2.17 -9.15
N GLN A 73 2.21 -2.25 -8.57
CA GLN A 73 3.45 -2.52 -9.30
C GLN A 73 3.48 -3.90 -9.96
N PHE A 74 2.73 -4.88 -9.43
CA PHE A 74 2.65 -6.24 -9.95
C PHE A 74 1.50 -6.42 -10.96
N LEU A 75 0.60 -5.45 -11.07
CA LEU A 75 -0.52 -5.50 -12.01
C LEU A 75 -0.04 -5.28 -13.43
N ILE A 76 -0.65 -6.01 -14.38
CA ILE A 76 -0.41 -5.77 -15.81
C ILE A 76 -0.86 -4.36 -16.20
N ASN A 77 -0.21 -3.78 -17.22
CA ASN A 77 -0.44 -2.38 -17.61
C ASN A 77 -1.91 -2.06 -17.92
N LYS A 78 -2.65 -2.99 -18.54
CA LYS A 78 -4.08 -2.82 -18.85
C LYS A 78 -4.92 -2.62 -17.59
N VAL A 79 -4.63 -3.37 -16.52
CA VAL A 79 -5.33 -3.28 -15.22
C VAL A 79 -4.88 -2.05 -14.45
N ARG A 80 -3.57 -1.79 -14.40
CA ARG A 80 -2.97 -0.66 -13.67
C ARG A 80 -3.49 0.71 -14.16
N LYS A 81 -3.83 0.85 -15.43
CA LYS A 81 -4.31 2.11 -16.02
C LYS A 81 -5.78 2.41 -15.69
N LYS A 82 -6.50 1.49 -15.07
CA LYS A 82 -7.88 1.76 -14.65
C LYS A 82 -7.90 2.85 -13.59
N LYS A 83 -8.80 3.84 -13.74
CA LYS A 83 -8.94 4.98 -12.82
C LYS A 83 -9.37 4.58 -11.40
N GLU A 84 -9.86 3.37 -11.22
CA GLU A 84 -10.28 2.83 -9.92
C GLU A 84 -9.11 2.54 -8.96
N TYR A 85 -7.86 2.43 -9.48
CA TYR A 85 -6.70 2.21 -8.63
C TYR A 85 -6.15 3.53 -8.09
N LEU A 86 -6.26 3.69 -6.78
CA LEU A 86 -5.74 4.85 -6.07
C LEU A 86 -4.22 4.73 -5.82
N ASP A 87 -3.58 5.88 -5.60
CA ASP A 87 -2.16 5.96 -5.19
C ASP A 87 -1.99 5.57 -3.71
N ILE A 88 -2.41 4.35 -3.34
CA ILE A 88 -2.36 3.83 -1.97
C ILE A 88 -1.16 2.90 -1.81
N SER A 89 -0.33 3.14 -0.79
CA SER A 89 0.78 2.25 -0.41
C SER A 89 0.39 1.26 0.66
N LYS A 90 -0.45 1.66 1.62
CA LYS A 90 -0.89 0.82 2.72
C LYS A 90 -2.33 1.15 3.11
N ILE A 91 -3.05 0.14 3.57
CA ILE A 91 -4.36 0.27 4.21
C ILE A 91 -4.30 -0.54 5.50
N PHE A 92 -4.64 0.08 6.62
CA PHE A 92 -4.74 -0.59 7.90
C PHE A 92 -6.17 -0.43 8.42
N PHE A 93 -6.78 -1.53 8.81
CA PHE A 93 -8.08 -1.55 9.48
C PHE A 93 -7.88 -1.78 10.97
N PHE A 94 -8.54 -0.95 11.77
CA PHE A 94 -8.60 -1.05 13.22
C PHE A 94 -10.05 -1.18 13.66
N GLY A 95 -10.28 -1.51 14.92
CA GLY A 95 -11.62 -1.42 15.49
C GLY A 95 -12.11 0.04 15.42
N GLY A 96 -13.09 0.31 14.54
CA GLY A 96 -13.67 1.63 14.37
C GLY A 96 -12.91 2.62 13.49
N ALA A 97 -11.78 2.27 12.91
CA ALA A 97 -11.02 3.20 12.06
C ALA A 97 -10.33 2.52 10.87
N VAL A 98 -10.07 3.29 9.81
CA VAL A 98 -9.20 2.88 8.71
C VAL A 98 -8.15 3.96 8.46
N LEU A 99 -6.89 3.53 8.31
CA LEU A 99 -5.77 4.38 7.97
C LEU A 99 -5.28 4.04 6.56
N ILE A 100 -5.17 5.06 5.71
CA ILE A 100 -4.75 4.95 4.32
C ILE A 100 -3.47 5.76 4.14
N GLN A 101 -2.39 5.12 3.71
CA GLN A 101 -1.14 5.79 3.39
C GLN A 101 -1.02 6.00 1.88
N LYS A 102 -0.77 7.26 1.48
CA LYS A 102 -0.53 7.61 0.08
C LYS A 102 0.84 7.12 -0.37
N LYS A 103 0.96 6.71 -1.64
CA LYS A 103 2.24 6.29 -2.21
C LYS A 103 3.24 7.44 -2.24
N LEU A 104 4.49 7.10 -1.93
CA LEU A 104 5.61 7.97 -2.25
C LEU A 104 5.82 7.94 -3.77
N LYS A 105 5.56 9.04 -4.45
CA LYS A 105 5.91 9.19 -5.87
C LYS A 105 7.43 9.31 -5.96
N LYS A 106 8.10 8.26 -6.45
CA LYS A 106 9.53 8.35 -6.78
C LYS A 106 9.71 9.44 -7.83
N LYS A 107 10.61 10.40 -7.59
CA LYS A 107 11.04 11.33 -8.64
C LYS A 107 11.42 10.51 -9.86
N GLN A 108 10.90 10.86 -11.05
CA GLN A 108 11.34 10.22 -12.27
C GLN A 108 12.85 10.43 -12.36
N LYS A 109 13.61 9.33 -12.47
CA LYS A 109 15.05 9.42 -12.68
C LYS A 109 15.29 10.28 -13.92
N SER A 110 16.21 11.23 -13.82
CA SER A 110 16.64 12.02 -14.97
C SER A 110 17.19 11.10 -16.07
N TYR A 111 17.24 11.60 -17.30
CA TYR A 111 17.80 10.82 -18.42
C TYR A 111 19.23 10.35 -18.12
N SER A 112 20.05 11.19 -17.49
CA SER A 112 21.42 10.85 -17.06
C SER A 112 21.46 9.71 -16.03
N GLU A 113 20.55 9.72 -15.03
CA GLU A 113 20.44 8.64 -14.05
C GLU A 113 19.97 7.33 -14.67
N LYS A 114 19.05 7.40 -15.66
CA LYS A 114 18.62 6.21 -16.42
C LYS A 114 19.77 5.61 -17.23
N LEU A 115 20.58 6.46 -17.87
CA LEU A 115 21.73 6.04 -18.66
C LEU A 115 22.83 5.41 -17.78
N ALA A 116 23.11 6.00 -16.60
CA ALA A 116 24.05 5.46 -15.63
C ALA A 116 23.59 4.08 -15.13
N TYR A 117 22.29 3.92 -14.83
CA TYR A 117 21.73 2.64 -14.41
C TYR A 117 21.80 1.57 -15.50
N GLN A 118 21.57 1.94 -16.77
CA GLN A 118 21.72 1.02 -17.91
C GLN A 118 23.16 0.57 -18.08
N LYS A 119 24.15 1.49 -17.97
CA LYS A 119 25.58 1.14 -18.05
C LYS A 119 26.00 0.16 -16.96
N LEU A 120 25.53 0.38 -15.71
CA LEU A 120 25.79 -0.52 -14.59
C LEU A 120 25.12 -1.90 -14.78
N SER A 121 23.91 -1.94 -15.34
CA SER A 121 23.19 -3.20 -15.59
C SER A 121 23.81 -4.02 -16.71
N THR A 122 24.39 -3.39 -17.73
CA THR A 122 25.16 -4.07 -18.80
C THR A 122 26.49 -4.61 -18.32
N GLN A 123 27.19 -3.90 -17.44
CA GLN A 123 28.41 -4.41 -16.81
C GLN A 123 28.14 -5.62 -15.90
N ASN A 124 26.99 -5.67 -15.23
CA ASN A 124 26.60 -6.81 -14.39
C ASN A 124 26.09 -8.04 -15.16
N LYS A 125 25.68 -7.90 -16.43
CA LYS A 125 25.29 -9.05 -17.27
C LYS A 125 26.47 -9.98 -17.60
N ASN A 126 27.70 -9.51 -17.47
CA ASN A 126 28.93 -10.31 -17.67
C ASN A 126 29.38 -11.05 -16.40
N ARG A 127 28.68 -10.87 -15.26
CA ARG A 127 28.89 -11.70 -14.08
C ARG A 127 28.12 -13.01 -14.24
N LYS A 128 28.83 -14.15 -14.06
CA LYS A 128 28.29 -15.51 -14.13
C LYS A 128 26.91 -15.59 -13.44
N LYS A 129 25.94 -16.17 -14.15
CA LYS A 129 24.62 -16.48 -13.63
C LYS A 129 24.79 -17.34 -12.38
N ILE A 130 24.57 -16.76 -11.20
CA ILE A 130 24.57 -17.52 -9.95
C ILE A 130 23.24 -18.25 -9.91
N THR A 131 23.28 -19.56 -10.05
CA THR A 131 22.12 -20.43 -9.85
C THR A 131 21.80 -20.41 -8.36
N LEU A 132 20.67 -19.85 -8.00
CA LEU A 132 20.13 -19.94 -6.63
C LEU A 132 19.72 -21.41 -6.39
N HIS A 133 20.49 -22.12 -5.58
CA HIS A 133 20.07 -23.41 -5.04
C HIS A 133 19.07 -23.19 -3.90
N ASP A 134 18.05 -24.04 -3.84
CA ASP A 134 16.92 -24.00 -2.90
C ASP A 134 17.28 -24.12 -1.39
N ASN A 135 18.54 -24.10 -1.03
CA ASN A 135 19.04 -24.30 0.33
C ASN A 135 19.51 -23.01 1.05
N LEU A 136 19.09 -21.83 0.56
CA LEU A 136 19.63 -20.55 1.02
C LEU A 136 18.98 -20.00 2.30
N ILE A 137 17.89 -20.57 2.77
CA ILE A 137 17.21 -20.10 3.98
C ILE A 137 17.28 -21.21 5.03
N LYS A 138 18.08 -21.01 6.08
CA LYS A 138 18.11 -21.90 7.23
C LYS A 138 17.49 -21.21 8.45
N PRO A 139 16.56 -21.89 9.13
CA PRO A 139 16.03 -21.37 10.38
C PRO A 139 17.09 -21.50 11.50
N ILE A 140 17.36 -20.41 12.20
CA ILE A 140 18.21 -20.41 13.41
C ILE A 140 17.29 -20.24 14.60
N LYS A 141 17.26 -21.25 15.49
CA LYS A 141 16.54 -21.16 16.75
C LYS A 141 17.36 -20.34 17.75
N LEU A 142 16.81 -19.22 18.18
CA LEU A 142 17.45 -18.37 19.21
C LEU A 142 17.16 -18.91 20.62
N LYS A 143 18.01 -18.58 21.59
CA LYS A 143 17.89 -19.04 22.99
C LYS A 143 16.57 -18.63 23.67
N ASN A 144 15.89 -17.60 23.17
CA ASN A 144 14.58 -17.14 23.65
C ASN A 144 13.38 -17.83 22.97
N GLY A 145 13.59 -18.89 22.19
CA GLY A 145 12.53 -19.62 21.49
C GLY A 145 12.07 -19.01 20.17
N LEU A 146 12.55 -17.81 19.80
CA LEU A 146 12.27 -17.20 18.52
C LEU A 146 13.03 -17.90 17.39
N ILE A 147 12.44 -17.94 16.21
CA ILE A 147 13.06 -18.47 14.98
C ILE A 147 13.43 -17.29 14.09
N LYS A 148 14.72 -17.17 13.77
CA LYS A 148 15.21 -16.21 12.78
C LYS A 148 15.55 -16.96 11.49
N PHE A 149 15.11 -16.44 10.36
CA PHE A 149 15.52 -16.93 9.04
C PHE A 149 16.67 -16.07 8.55
N THR A 150 17.79 -16.69 8.22
CA THR A 150 18.93 -16.01 7.61
C THR A 150 19.21 -16.61 6.25
N THR A 151 19.50 -15.76 5.28
CA THR A 151 20.15 -16.19 4.03
C THR A 151 21.61 -16.46 4.36
N ASN A 152 22.15 -17.61 3.90
CA ASN A 152 23.59 -17.82 3.95
C ASN A 152 24.23 -16.75 3.06
N ASP A 153 25.09 -15.92 3.64
CA ASP A 153 25.99 -15.06 2.87
C ASP A 153 26.79 -15.96 1.94
N LEU A 154 26.50 -15.88 0.66
CA LEU A 154 27.38 -16.43 -0.35
C LEU A 154 28.69 -15.66 -0.22
N GLY A 155 29.69 -16.34 0.35
CA GLY A 155 30.95 -15.79 0.75
C GLY A 155 31.51 -14.78 -0.26
N ARG A 156 31.80 -13.61 0.27
CA ARG A 156 32.74 -12.69 -0.37
C ARG A 156 34.13 -13.30 -0.15
N ASN A 157 34.61 -13.96 -1.14
CA ASN A 157 36.03 -14.12 -1.40
C ASN A 157 36.38 -13.32 -2.64
#